data_85eab551474b1269b75b79faa5bdc892
#
_entry.id   85eab551474b1269b75b79faa5bdc892
#
_cell.length_a   1.000
_cell.length_b   1.000
_cell.length_c   1.000
_cell.angle_alpha   90.00
_cell.angle_beta   90.00
_cell.angle_gamma   90.00
#
_symmetry.space_group_name_H-M   'P 1'
#
loop_
_entity.id
_entity.type
_entity.pdbx_description
1 polymer ?
#
loop_
_entity_poly.entity_id
_entity_poly.type
_entity_poly.pdbx_seq_one_letter_code
_entity_poly.pdbx_strand_id
1 'polypeptide(L)'
;MSREVVCTVATSDLYIQEEDYSYMVDINGLCCMNGHVYFASSDWRGSEPKYFLYDINLDGGAVTKLSLAYQVNNMMPYKDGLLLCYMPSSWDDSANREIPAQLMTINPADGTTVSVKEMADTAYIYTLAYDAAKDTVYYFTESTLWGMTGMGTPFKAAYANQSYVDSMTIFSSGYAALWSSDGLEIHNLDPAYLPTKTLTLIGSWRDAAARKFTQENPDIPLIFSEQYYGMADLGQAMVSGDTTIDVIRTNVENGFDNLLEKGYCADLSSSQKLMDYVNSLYPALRDEVMKDGKLYAIPVTLYGSTLSYMPSKLEEIGLTEEDMPTTFVELCEFITRWNNEWIDDENKTNVMPFCTTMSNRSVIFDLMLKAYLDYYDAKGEPLTFDTPEFNAMLTALDSMDASNLDMPANMSDQEYDEYYQLYSGVFVDRGLLSTAEGEYAAVPLKLSIGEGKDFTVGTTMEVLFVNPRCANLPEAIKLLECYVDTLDESYKILMCPDCNDPVENQYYQETLKNFQDSLAELQEQLKTADDAEKRDLEDTIKYYEDSLNNKESFRWDYSAQTIAQYREIGDHVFARHANVLYSAGNDTSTQLRSLHERYVQKQITRDPVSYTHLRAHETLRHL
;
A
#
# COMPACT_ATOMS: atom_id res chain seq x y z
N MET A 1 -20.21 30.24 19.75
CA MET A 1 -19.97 29.44 20.96
C MET A 1 -18.79 30.04 21.69
N SER A 2 -18.94 30.33 23.00
CA SER A 2 -17.81 30.75 23.84
C SER A 2 -17.00 29.47 24.15
N ARG A 3 -15.69 29.53 23.97
CA ARG A 3 -14.78 28.47 24.43
C ARG A 3 -14.33 28.86 25.85
N GLU A 4 -14.53 27.96 26.81
CA GLU A 4 -14.06 28.13 28.18
C GLU A 4 -12.98 27.06 28.43
N VAL A 5 -11.84 27.50 28.96
CA VAL A 5 -10.81 26.59 29.44
C VAL A 5 -11.20 26.12 30.83
N VAL A 6 -11.56 24.86 30.97
CA VAL A 6 -12.02 24.28 32.26
C VAL A 6 -10.82 24.00 33.18
N CYS A 7 -9.74 23.42 32.65
CA CYS A 7 -8.49 23.27 33.39
C CYS A 7 -7.32 23.27 32.41
N THR A 8 -6.11 23.45 32.94
CA THR A 8 -4.85 23.33 32.19
C THR A 8 -3.95 22.33 32.91
N VAL A 9 -3.42 21.39 32.15
CA VAL A 9 -2.48 20.37 32.65
C VAL A 9 -1.07 20.79 32.29
N ALA A 10 -0.11 20.59 33.19
CA ALA A 10 1.29 20.84 32.89
C ALA A 10 1.77 19.84 31.83
N THR A 11 2.46 20.36 30.80
CA THR A 11 3.00 19.51 29.73
C THR A 11 3.96 18.44 30.25
N SER A 12 4.73 18.73 31.32
CA SER A 12 5.62 17.78 31.99
C SER A 12 4.91 16.51 32.47
N ASP A 13 3.60 16.58 32.77
CA ASP A 13 2.83 15.44 33.27
C ASP A 13 2.37 14.50 32.14
N LEU A 14 2.43 14.98 30.88
CA LEU A 14 2.01 14.27 29.69
C LEU A 14 3.16 14.01 28.71
N TYR A 15 4.40 14.38 29.06
CA TYR A 15 5.58 14.13 28.25
C TYR A 15 6.49 13.11 28.91
N ILE A 16 7.04 12.24 28.11
CA ILE A 16 8.11 11.35 28.47
C ILE A 16 9.42 12.04 28.07
N GLN A 17 10.28 12.28 29.07
CA GLN A 17 11.58 12.90 28.88
C GLN A 17 12.63 11.83 28.60
N GLU A 18 13.43 12.03 27.56
CA GLU A 18 14.67 11.28 27.28
C GLU A 18 15.86 12.25 27.26
N GLU A 19 17.08 11.71 27.17
CA GLU A 19 18.28 12.55 27.24
C GLU A 19 18.34 13.62 26.13
N ASP A 20 17.88 13.25 24.91
CA ASP A 20 18.00 14.10 23.71
C ASP A 20 16.64 14.64 23.21
N TYR A 21 15.50 14.08 23.61
CA TYR A 21 14.19 14.52 23.14
C TYR A 21 13.05 14.19 24.14
N SER A 22 11.91 14.87 23.94
CA SER A 22 10.69 14.59 24.68
C SER A 22 9.51 14.40 23.70
N TYR A 23 8.61 13.49 24.02
CA TYR A 23 7.41 13.28 23.23
C TYR A 23 6.17 13.13 24.12
N MET A 24 5.03 13.51 23.57
CA MET A 24 3.74 13.37 24.24
C MET A 24 3.33 11.91 24.30
N VAL A 25 2.72 11.48 25.40
CA VAL A 25 2.14 10.13 25.51
C VAL A 25 1.00 9.95 24.50
N ASP A 26 0.84 8.74 23.99
CA ASP A 26 -0.31 8.38 23.17
C ASP A 26 -1.59 8.51 23.97
N ILE A 27 -2.65 9.04 23.34
CA ILE A 27 -3.96 9.18 23.95
C ILE A 27 -4.94 8.24 23.26
N ASN A 28 -5.32 7.19 23.96
CA ASN A 28 -6.28 6.19 23.51
C ASN A 28 -7.54 6.23 24.36
N GLY A 29 -8.72 6.19 23.73
CA GLY A 29 -9.98 6.03 24.43
C GLY A 29 -10.32 7.16 25.40
N LEU A 30 -10.19 8.43 24.98
CA LEU A 30 -10.51 9.60 25.82
C LEU A 30 -11.99 9.64 26.22
N CYS A 31 -12.26 9.74 27.53
CA CYS A 31 -13.62 9.93 28.03
C CYS A 31 -13.68 10.79 29.29
N CYS A 32 -14.88 11.30 29.62
CA CYS A 32 -15.12 12.11 30.81
C CYS A 32 -16.14 11.46 31.72
N MET A 33 -15.86 11.39 33.02
CA MET A 33 -16.78 10.85 34.02
C MET A 33 -16.55 11.51 35.39
N ASN A 34 -17.61 11.96 36.05
CA ASN A 34 -17.59 12.48 37.44
C ASN A 34 -16.58 13.62 37.67
N GLY A 35 -16.36 14.51 36.73
CA GLY A 35 -15.40 15.61 36.86
C GLY A 35 -13.94 15.22 36.57
N HIS A 36 -13.71 14.07 36.00
CA HIS A 36 -12.42 13.56 35.56
C HIS A 36 -12.40 13.30 34.07
N VAL A 37 -11.22 13.42 33.46
CA VAL A 37 -10.91 12.98 32.09
C VAL A 37 -9.99 11.78 32.18
N TYR A 38 -10.37 10.70 31.55
CA TYR A 38 -9.60 9.45 31.49
C TYR A 38 -9.13 9.18 30.08
N PHE A 39 -7.90 8.68 29.91
CA PHE A 39 -7.40 8.09 28.69
C PHE A 39 -6.38 7.00 28.97
N ALA A 40 -6.27 6.06 28.07
CA ALA A 40 -5.24 5.01 28.12
C ALA A 40 -4.01 5.43 27.31
N SER A 41 -2.85 4.89 27.65
CA SER A 41 -1.58 5.10 26.94
C SER A 41 -0.73 3.84 26.98
N SER A 42 0.11 3.66 25.96
CA SER A 42 1.06 2.55 25.83
C SER A 42 2.48 3.09 25.71
N ASP A 43 3.44 2.40 26.32
CA ASP A 43 4.87 2.68 26.21
C ASP A 43 5.58 1.43 25.66
N TRP A 44 6.05 1.52 24.41
CA TRP A 44 6.65 0.42 23.64
C TRP A 44 8.18 0.41 23.61
N ARG A 45 8.85 1.27 24.37
CA ARG A 45 10.30 1.47 24.30
C ARG A 45 11.13 0.42 25.01
N GLY A 46 10.55 -0.34 25.92
CA GLY A 46 11.23 -1.42 26.63
C GLY A 46 11.15 -2.75 25.90
N SER A 47 11.79 -3.78 26.46
CA SER A 47 11.64 -5.16 25.98
C SER A 47 10.20 -5.69 26.12
N GLU A 48 9.42 -5.07 27.01
CA GLU A 48 8.00 -5.37 27.23
C GLU A 48 7.21 -4.06 27.22
N PRO A 49 6.04 -4.00 26.54
CA PRO A 49 5.18 -2.82 26.54
C PRO A 49 4.59 -2.60 27.94
N LYS A 50 4.38 -1.32 28.29
CA LYS A 50 3.73 -0.91 29.53
C LYS A 50 2.47 -0.14 29.20
N TYR A 51 1.41 -0.40 29.96
CA TYR A 51 0.10 0.18 29.74
C TYR A 51 -0.33 1.01 30.94
N PHE A 52 -0.98 2.15 30.70
CA PHE A 52 -1.34 3.10 31.73
C PHE A 52 -2.75 3.65 31.52
N LEU A 53 -3.44 3.92 32.63
CA LEU A 53 -4.59 4.79 32.70
C LEU A 53 -4.15 6.14 33.26
N TYR A 54 -4.42 7.20 32.53
CA TYR A 54 -4.29 8.57 33.01
C TYR A 54 -5.65 9.07 33.48
N ASP A 55 -5.65 9.73 34.64
CA ASP A 55 -6.79 10.39 35.25
C ASP A 55 -6.44 11.85 35.49
N ILE A 56 -7.15 12.76 34.84
CA ILE A 56 -7.02 14.21 35.00
C ILE A 56 -8.24 14.71 35.74
N ASN A 57 -8.04 15.20 36.96
CA ASN A 57 -9.10 15.88 37.71
C ASN A 57 -9.36 17.26 37.12
N LEU A 58 -10.58 17.52 36.67
CA LEU A 58 -10.97 18.81 36.09
C LEU A 58 -10.99 19.94 37.10
N ASP A 59 -11.10 19.63 38.40
CA ASP A 59 -10.94 20.60 39.50
C ASP A 59 -9.46 20.69 39.89
N GLY A 60 -8.74 21.62 39.24
CA GLY A 60 -7.34 21.92 39.50
C GLY A 60 -6.31 21.23 38.61
N GLY A 61 -6.69 20.34 37.69
CA GLY A 61 -5.80 19.78 36.67
C GLY A 61 -4.78 18.75 37.17
N ALA A 62 -5.00 18.16 38.37
CA ALA A 62 -4.11 17.11 38.90
C ALA A 62 -4.17 15.87 38.03
N VAL A 63 -2.99 15.33 37.68
CA VAL A 63 -2.83 14.11 36.86
C VAL A 63 -2.40 12.95 37.72
N THR A 64 -3.12 11.84 37.60
CA THR A 64 -2.77 10.54 38.23
C THR A 64 -2.51 9.52 37.11
N LYS A 65 -1.49 8.70 37.29
CA LYS A 65 -1.09 7.63 36.36
C LYS A 65 -1.16 6.28 37.08
N LEU A 66 -2.00 5.39 36.56
CA LEU A 66 -2.16 4.03 37.07
C LEU A 66 -1.64 3.02 36.04
N SER A 67 -0.96 1.97 36.49
CA SER A 67 -0.54 0.88 35.59
C SER A 67 -1.72 -0.04 35.28
N LEU A 68 -1.84 -0.43 34.02
CA LEU A 68 -2.78 -1.43 33.53
C LEU A 68 -2.06 -2.73 33.20
N ALA A 69 -2.77 -3.85 33.30
CA ALA A 69 -2.23 -5.17 32.96
C ALA A 69 -2.21 -5.42 31.43
N TYR A 70 -3.04 -4.69 30.68
CA TYR A 70 -3.27 -4.93 29.26
C TYR A 70 -3.38 -3.62 28.50
N GLN A 71 -3.12 -3.69 27.19
CA GLN A 71 -3.46 -2.61 26.26
C GLN A 71 -4.97 -2.40 26.26
N VAL A 72 -5.38 -1.15 26.24
CA VAL A 72 -6.79 -0.75 26.24
C VAL A 72 -6.99 0.27 25.13
N ASN A 73 -7.99 0.00 24.32
CA ASN A 73 -8.48 0.93 23.31
C ASN A 73 -9.94 1.28 23.61
N ASN A 74 -10.39 2.44 23.15
CA ASN A 74 -11.80 2.82 23.17
C ASN A 74 -12.45 2.67 24.54
N MET A 75 -12.36 3.71 25.34
CA MET A 75 -12.83 3.71 26.71
C MET A 75 -14.02 4.63 26.89
N MET A 76 -14.98 4.25 27.75
CA MET A 76 -16.16 5.07 28.03
C MET A 76 -16.69 4.86 29.46
N PRO A 77 -17.46 5.82 30.00
CA PRO A 77 -18.18 5.64 31.25
C PRO A 77 -19.15 4.46 31.23
N TYR A 78 -19.18 3.70 32.32
CA TYR A 78 -20.02 2.53 32.47
C TYR A 78 -20.70 2.52 33.85
N LYS A 79 -21.44 1.47 34.15
CA LYS A 79 -22.17 1.26 35.41
C LYS A 79 -21.26 1.43 36.64
N ASP A 80 -21.86 1.86 37.74
CA ASP A 80 -21.23 1.91 39.05
C ASP A 80 -19.92 2.71 39.12
N GLY A 81 -19.73 3.68 38.23
CA GLY A 81 -18.51 4.50 38.19
C GLY A 81 -17.29 3.78 37.61
N LEU A 82 -17.49 2.67 36.92
CA LEU A 82 -16.46 1.96 36.16
C LEU A 82 -16.31 2.57 34.75
N LEU A 83 -15.18 2.26 34.14
CA LEU A 83 -14.94 2.51 32.72
C LEU A 83 -15.09 1.19 31.95
N LEU A 84 -15.79 1.18 30.83
CA LEU A 84 -15.80 0.06 29.88
C LEU A 84 -14.79 0.35 28.78
N CYS A 85 -14.01 -0.65 28.42
CA CYS A 85 -13.00 -0.55 27.37
C CYS A 85 -12.91 -1.81 26.52
N TYR A 86 -12.28 -1.67 25.38
CA TYR A 86 -11.94 -2.77 24.48
C TYR A 86 -10.46 -3.12 24.62
N MET A 87 -10.18 -4.39 24.85
CA MET A 87 -8.86 -4.98 24.78
C MET A 87 -8.78 -5.80 23.48
N PRO A 88 -7.93 -5.41 22.51
CA PRO A 88 -7.75 -6.19 21.29
C PRO A 88 -7.17 -7.57 21.59
N SER A 89 -7.31 -8.50 20.66
CA SER A 89 -6.62 -9.78 20.72
C SER A 89 -5.10 -9.56 20.74
N SER A 90 -4.41 -10.43 21.45
CA SER A 90 -2.96 -10.38 21.58
C SER A 90 -2.39 -11.81 21.63
N TRP A 91 -1.08 -11.95 21.42
CA TRP A 91 -0.40 -13.23 21.50
C TRP A 91 0.34 -13.37 22.83
N ASP A 92 0.11 -14.47 23.53
CA ASP A 92 0.86 -14.84 24.75
C ASP A 92 1.99 -15.79 24.32
N ASP A 93 3.18 -15.24 24.12
CA ASP A 93 4.37 -16.00 23.72
C ASP A 93 4.75 -17.08 24.76
N SER A 94 4.50 -16.82 26.06
CA SER A 94 4.85 -17.73 27.13
C SER A 94 3.97 -18.99 27.13
N ALA A 95 2.72 -18.83 26.77
CA ALA A 95 1.74 -19.92 26.69
C ALA A 95 1.55 -20.43 25.25
N ASN A 96 2.17 -19.77 24.24
CA ASN A 96 2.02 -20.02 22.80
C ASN A 96 0.55 -20.13 22.39
N ARG A 97 -0.23 -19.12 22.76
CA ARG A 97 -1.67 -19.06 22.46
C ARG A 97 -2.13 -17.62 22.24
N GLU A 98 -3.19 -17.50 21.49
CA GLU A 98 -3.92 -16.25 21.37
C GLU A 98 -4.74 -15.95 22.63
N ILE A 99 -4.71 -14.70 23.07
CA ILE A 99 -5.64 -14.13 24.03
C ILE A 99 -6.74 -13.45 23.23
N PRO A 100 -7.99 -13.91 23.27
CA PRO A 100 -9.07 -13.33 22.49
C PRO A 100 -9.36 -11.88 22.90
N ALA A 101 -9.87 -11.10 21.96
CA ALA A 101 -10.36 -9.76 22.23
C ALA A 101 -11.46 -9.76 23.30
N GLN A 102 -11.51 -8.73 24.13
CA GLN A 102 -12.44 -8.67 25.26
C GLN A 102 -13.00 -7.26 25.48
N LEU A 103 -14.23 -7.18 25.96
CA LEU A 103 -14.70 -6.02 26.70
C LEU A 103 -14.35 -6.19 28.18
N MET A 104 -13.74 -5.17 28.73
CA MET A 104 -13.28 -5.16 30.13
C MET A 104 -13.83 -3.93 30.83
N THR A 105 -13.99 -4.04 32.16
CA THR A 105 -14.19 -2.87 33.00
C THR A 105 -12.89 -2.51 33.72
N ILE A 106 -12.66 -1.21 33.90
CA ILE A 106 -11.56 -0.65 34.67
C ILE A 106 -12.16 0.09 35.85
N ASN A 107 -11.65 -0.19 37.07
CA ASN A 107 -11.90 0.65 38.23
C ASN A 107 -10.92 1.84 38.20
N PRO A 108 -11.40 3.08 38.00
CA PRO A 108 -10.52 4.24 37.88
C PRO A 108 -9.80 4.62 39.16
N ALA A 109 -10.20 4.05 40.31
CA ALA A 109 -9.56 4.34 41.60
C ALA A 109 -8.22 3.60 41.78
N ASP A 110 -8.05 2.43 41.17
CA ASP A 110 -6.88 1.58 41.38
C ASP A 110 -6.35 0.90 40.11
N GLY A 111 -6.99 1.09 38.97
CA GLY A 111 -6.61 0.48 37.67
C GLY A 111 -6.96 -1.01 37.57
N THR A 112 -7.71 -1.58 38.50
CA THR A 112 -8.12 -2.98 38.44
C THR A 112 -9.02 -3.22 37.23
N THR A 113 -8.69 -4.29 36.45
CA THR A 113 -9.43 -4.68 35.24
C THR A 113 -10.18 -5.99 35.44
N VAL A 114 -11.39 -6.07 34.91
CA VAL A 114 -12.21 -7.30 34.94
C VAL A 114 -12.80 -7.55 33.54
N SER A 115 -12.59 -8.75 32.99
CA SER A 115 -13.24 -9.16 31.73
C SER A 115 -14.74 -9.33 31.97
N VAL A 116 -15.56 -8.70 31.13
CA VAL A 116 -17.02 -8.79 31.19
C VAL A 116 -17.60 -9.52 29.99
N LYS A 117 -16.89 -9.54 28.84
CA LYS A 117 -17.31 -10.25 27.64
C LYS A 117 -16.12 -10.58 26.77
N GLU A 118 -15.97 -11.84 26.41
CA GLU A 118 -15.08 -12.27 25.33
C GLU A 118 -15.75 -11.97 23.97
N MET A 119 -14.97 -11.34 23.08
CA MET A 119 -15.40 -10.92 21.76
C MET A 119 -14.76 -11.87 20.73
N ALA A 120 -15.15 -13.15 20.78
CA ALA A 120 -14.65 -14.16 19.85
C ALA A 120 -15.02 -13.79 18.41
N ASP A 121 -14.09 -14.02 17.47
CA ASP A 121 -14.26 -13.84 16.03
C ASP A 121 -14.66 -12.42 15.58
N THR A 122 -14.30 -11.39 16.37
CA THR A 122 -14.58 -10.02 15.99
C THR A 122 -13.39 -9.37 15.31
N ALA A 123 -13.65 -8.72 14.18
CA ALA A 123 -12.77 -7.70 13.63
C ALA A 123 -12.53 -6.57 14.66
N TYR A 124 -11.51 -5.76 14.42
CA TYR A 124 -11.14 -4.66 15.31
C TYR A 124 -12.32 -3.74 15.63
N ILE A 125 -12.54 -3.46 16.91
CA ILE A 125 -13.58 -2.52 17.37
C ILE A 125 -13.01 -1.10 17.34
N TYR A 126 -13.55 -0.28 16.44
CA TYR A 126 -13.10 1.09 16.24
C TYR A 126 -13.59 2.07 17.30
N THR A 127 -14.82 1.88 17.79
CA THR A 127 -15.41 2.76 18.81
C THR A 127 -16.50 2.06 19.61
N LEU A 128 -16.76 2.57 20.81
CA LEU A 128 -17.76 2.08 21.77
C LEU A 128 -18.70 3.19 22.22
N ALA A 129 -19.95 2.85 22.51
CA ALA A 129 -20.90 3.73 23.18
C ALA A 129 -21.82 2.92 24.10
N TYR A 130 -22.32 3.53 25.18
CA TYR A 130 -23.22 2.89 26.14
C TYR A 130 -24.50 3.70 26.31
N ASP A 131 -25.64 3.04 26.02
CA ASP A 131 -26.97 3.55 26.37
C ASP A 131 -27.39 2.99 27.73
N ALA A 132 -27.22 3.79 28.76
CA ALA A 132 -27.55 3.39 30.13
C ALA A 132 -29.05 3.14 30.34
N ALA A 133 -29.94 3.79 29.55
CA ALA A 133 -31.39 3.61 29.67
C ALA A 133 -31.86 2.23 29.18
N LYS A 134 -31.15 1.70 28.17
CA LYS A 134 -31.45 0.39 27.58
C LYS A 134 -30.49 -0.71 28.05
N ASP A 135 -29.50 -0.37 28.89
CA ASP A 135 -28.41 -1.27 29.25
C ASP A 135 -27.74 -1.90 28.01
N THR A 136 -27.49 -1.10 26.99
CA THR A 136 -26.97 -1.58 25.71
C THR A 136 -25.63 -0.94 25.40
N VAL A 137 -24.64 -1.78 25.17
CA VAL A 137 -23.34 -1.37 24.60
C VAL A 137 -23.44 -1.45 23.09
N TYR A 138 -23.05 -0.38 22.43
CA TYR A 138 -22.89 -0.34 20.98
C TYR A 138 -21.40 -0.33 20.64
N TYR A 139 -21.04 -1.03 19.58
CA TYR A 139 -19.69 -1.06 19.06
C TYR A 139 -19.70 -1.12 17.53
N PHE A 140 -18.67 -0.56 16.91
CA PHE A 140 -18.56 -0.48 15.46
C PHE A 140 -17.40 -1.35 14.97
N THR A 141 -17.68 -2.19 13.97
CA THR A 141 -16.70 -3.02 13.26
C THR A 141 -17.22 -3.37 11.87
N GLU A 142 -16.34 -3.42 10.87
CA GLU A 142 -16.64 -3.87 9.50
C GLU A 142 -17.92 -3.24 8.91
N SER A 143 -17.99 -1.90 8.90
CA SER A 143 -19.14 -1.14 8.40
C SER A 143 -20.47 -1.44 9.11
N THR A 144 -20.44 -2.14 10.23
CA THR A 144 -21.64 -2.51 10.98
C THR A 144 -21.62 -1.93 12.38
N LEU A 145 -22.69 -1.25 12.76
CA LEU A 145 -22.97 -0.89 14.14
C LEU A 145 -23.71 -2.06 14.81
N TRP A 146 -23.08 -2.62 15.82
CA TRP A 146 -23.63 -3.69 16.62
C TRP A 146 -24.15 -3.15 17.95
N GLY A 147 -25.20 -3.76 18.48
CA GLY A 147 -25.74 -3.53 19.82
C GLY A 147 -25.71 -4.80 20.64
N MET A 148 -25.48 -4.67 21.94
CA MET A 148 -25.45 -5.78 22.88
C MET A 148 -26.09 -5.38 24.22
N THR A 149 -27.29 -5.85 24.48
CA THR A 149 -28.04 -5.53 25.70
C THR A 149 -27.62 -6.46 26.84
N GLY A 150 -27.25 -5.91 27.99
CA GLY A 150 -26.87 -6.66 29.17
C GLY A 150 -25.68 -7.61 28.97
N MET A 151 -24.75 -7.29 28.05
CA MET A 151 -23.63 -8.16 27.64
C MET A 151 -24.12 -9.51 27.04
N GLY A 152 -25.31 -9.53 26.47
CA GLY A 152 -25.89 -10.71 25.83
C GLY A 152 -25.35 -11.01 24.42
N THR A 153 -26.18 -11.56 23.56
CA THR A 153 -25.84 -11.82 22.16
C THR A 153 -25.85 -10.51 21.35
N PRO A 154 -24.80 -10.22 20.58
CA PRO A 154 -24.80 -9.07 19.69
C PRO A 154 -25.92 -9.13 18.64
N PHE A 155 -26.47 -7.98 18.28
CA PHE A 155 -27.42 -7.80 17.20
C PHE A 155 -26.98 -6.63 16.29
N LYS A 156 -27.30 -6.70 15.01
CA LYS A 156 -27.04 -5.59 14.08
C LYS A 156 -28.00 -4.45 14.37
N ALA A 157 -27.45 -3.26 14.63
CA ALA A 157 -28.22 -2.06 14.94
C ALA A 157 -28.36 -1.14 13.74
N ALA A 158 -27.29 -1.01 12.94
CA ALA A 158 -27.29 -0.25 11.68
C ALA A 158 -26.12 -0.71 10.79
N TYR A 159 -26.16 -0.31 9.53
CA TYR A 159 -25.02 -0.38 8.62
C TYR A 159 -24.57 1.05 8.27
N ALA A 160 -23.28 1.30 8.28
CA ALA A 160 -22.67 2.55 7.84
C ALA A 160 -21.99 2.37 6.48
N ASN A 161 -21.89 3.45 5.73
CA ASN A 161 -21.13 3.47 4.47
C ASN A 161 -19.63 3.77 4.71
N GLN A 162 -19.13 3.48 5.90
CA GLN A 162 -17.76 3.73 6.34
C GLN A 162 -17.13 2.43 6.80
N SER A 163 -15.85 2.22 6.49
CA SER A 163 -15.10 1.04 6.94
C SER A 163 -14.64 1.18 8.40
N TYR A 164 -14.43 2.40 8.87
CA TYR A 164 -14.06 2.72 10.25
C TYR A 164 -14.78 3.99 10.73
N VAL A 165 -14.83 4.17 12.05
CA VAL A 165 -15.48 5.30 12.72
C VAL A 165 -14.58 5.78 13.86
N ASP A 166 -14.24 7.08 13.84
CA ASP A 166 -13.40 7.70 14.87
C ASP A 166 -14.15 7.91 16.18
N SER A 167 -15.45 8.25 16.08
CA SER A 167 -16.29 8.45 17.26
C SER A 167 -17.76 8.16 16.97
N MET A 168 -18.45 7.81 18.03
CA MET A 168 -19.87 7.45 18.00
C MET A 168 -20.63 8.10 19.16
N THR A 169 -21.83 8.56 18.88
CA THR A 169 -22.76 9.04 19.89
C THR A 169 -24.12 8.40 19.72
N ILE A 170 -24.67 7.82 20.78
CA ILE A 170 -26.01 7.24 20.81
C ILE A 170 -26.95 8.25 21.48
N PHE A 171 -28.01 8.62 20.78
CA PHE A 171 -29.04 9.52 21.29
C PHE A 171 -30.20 8.75 21.92
N SER A 172 -30.73 9.29 23.01
CA SER A 172 -31.93 8.72 23.69
C SER A 172 -33.16 8.65 22.77
N SER A 173 -33.19 9.42 21.67
CA SER A 173 -34.21 9.36 20.63
C SER A 173 -34.13 8.12 19.72
N GLY A 174 -33.17 7.24 19.90
CA GLY A 174 -33.02 6.02 19.10
C GLY A 174 -32.23 6.23 17.80
N TYR A 175 -31.33 7.19 17.76
CA TYR A 175 -30.42 7.43 16.65
C TYR A 175 -28.96 7.26 17.11
N ALA A 176 -28.09 6.90 16.17
CA ALA A 176 -26.64 6.95 16.33
C ALA A 176 -26.06 7.98 15.37
N ALA A 177 -25.11 8.78 15.85
CA ALA A 177 -24.22 9.59 15.01
C ALA A 177 -22.86 8.91 14.96
N LEU A 178 -22.36 8.65 13.76
CA LEU A 178 -21.08 8.07 13.46
C LEU A 178 -20.22 9.11 12.74
N TRP A 179 -19.03 9.37 13.24
CA TRP A 179 -18.10 10.36 12.70
C TRP A 179 -16.80 9.67 12.26
N SER A 180 -16.32 10.03 11.06
CA SER A 180 -14.98 9.66 10.56
C SER A 180 -14.41 10.81 9.71
N SER A 181 -13.21 10.63 9.16
CA SER A 181 -12.63 11.55 8.16
C SER A 181 -13.52 11.73 6.92
N ASP A 182 -14.35 10.74 6.59
CA ASP A 182 -15.29 10.78 5.47
C ASP A 182 -16.57 11.58 5.77
N GLY A 183 -16.80 11.97 7.02
CA GLY A 183 -17.90 12.81 7.44
C GLY A 183 -18.75 12.24 8.56
N LEU A 184 -19.96 12.78 8.70
CA LEU A 184 -20.94 12.45 9.74
C LEU A 184 -22.12 11.70 9.12
N GLU A 185 -22.42 10.50 9.64
CA GLU A 185 -23.63 9.75 9.32
C GLU A 185 -24.57 9.68 10.51
N ILE A 186 -25.88 9.75 10.27
CA ILE A 186 -26.92 9.59 11.29
C ILE A 186 -27.79 8.40 10.94
N HIS A 187 -27.83 7.41 11.82
CA HIS A 187 -28.55 6.16 11.63
C HIS A 187 -29.71 6.02 12.62
N ASN A 188 -30.86 5.54 12.13
CA ASN A 188 -31.98 5.12 12.97
C ASN A 188 -31.71 3.70 13.50
N LEU A 189 -31.79 3.51 14.82
CA LEU A 189 -31.54 2.24 15.50
C LEU A 189 -32.77 1.34 15.62
N ASP A 190 -33.91 1.73 15.05
CA ASP A 190 -35.09 0.85 14.97
C ASP A 190 -34.82 -0.27 13.95
N PRO A 191 -34.90 -1.56 14.34
CA PRO A 191 -34.67 -2.69 13.44
C PRO A 191 -35.51 -2.69 12.15
N ALA A 192 -36.64 -1.97 12.14
CA ALA A 192 -37.48 -1.83 10.95
C ALA A 192 -36.78 -1.05 9.81
N TYR A 193 -35.74 -0.30 10.11
CA TYR A 193 -34.94 0.46 9.13
C TYR A 193 -33.68 -0.28 8.66
N LEU A 194 -33.43 -1.50 9.15
CA LEU A 194 -32.31 -2.30 8.63
C LEU A 194 -32.56 -2.66 7.16
N PRO A 195 -31.61 -2.38 6.26
CA PRO A 195 -31.68 -2.79 4.86
C PRO A 195 -31.85 -4.29 4.70
N THR A 196 -32.63 -4.70 3.71
CA THR A 196 -32.85 -6.13 3.38
C THR A 196 -31.82 -6.68 2.42
N LYS A 197 -31.03 -5.81 1.77
CA LYS A 197 -29.94 -6.15 0.86
C LYS A 197 -28.67 -5.47 1.32
N THR A 198 -27.57 -6.18 1.25
CA THR A 198 -26.21 -5.66 1.48
C THR A 198 -25.28 -6.24 0.44
N LEU A 199 -24.13 -5.62 0.23
CA LEU A 199 -23.00 -6.21 -0.49
C LEU A 199 -21.78 -6.23 0.42
N THR A 200 -21.18 -7.41 0.60
CA THR A 200 -19.96 -7.59 1.39
C THR A 200 -18.76 -7.64 0.45
N LEU A 201 -17.79 -6.75 0.70
CA LEU A 201 -16.58 -6.60 -0.07
C LEU A 201 -15.38 -7.08 0.74
N ILE A 202 -14.53 -7.90 0.12
CA ILE A 202 -13.25 -8.37 0.66
C ILE A 202 -12.10 -7.67 -0.08
N GLY A 203 -11.06 -7.24 0.65
CA GLY A 203 -9.88 -6.61 0.07
C GLY A 203 -10.15 -5.21 -0.53
N SER A 204 -11.26 -4.60 -0.17
CA SER A 204 -11.69 -3.29 -0.66
C SER A 204 -11.93 -2.31 0.49
N TRP A 205 -11.91 -1.03 0.17
CA TRP A 205 -12.16 0.07 1.10
C TRP A 205 -13.14 1.08 0.47
N ARG A 206 -13.53 2.09 1.23
CA ARG A 206 -14.42 3.15 0.74
C ARG A 206 -13.67 4.13 -0.18
N ASP A 207 -13.54 3.75 -1.44
CA ASP A 207 -12.96 4.55 -2.53
C ASP A 207 -14.02 5.38 -3.28
N ALA A 208 -13.63 5.98 -4.40
CA ALA A 208 -14.53 6.77 -5.25
C ALA A 208 -15.70 5.95 -5.81
N ALA A 209 -15.45 4.69 -6.17
CA ALA A 209 -16.46 3.78 -6.70
C ALA A 209 -17.52 3.43 -5.64
N ALA A 210 -17.06 3.08 -4.45
CA ALA A 210 -17.94 2.78 -3.32
C ALA A 210 -18.79 4.00 -2.92
N ARG A 211 -18.20 5.22 -2.91
CA ARG A 211 -18.94 6.47 -2.67
C ARG A 211 -20.00 6.72 -3.74
N LYS A 212 -19.65 6.57 -5.01
CA LYS A 212 -20.60 6.70 -6.13
C LYS A 212 -21.74 5.71 -6.00
N PHE A 213 -21.40 4.42 -5.77
CA PHE A 213 -22.41 3.37 -5.64
C PHE A 213 -23.41 3.66 -4.51
N THR A 214 -22.96 4.03 -3.31
CA THR A 214 -23.81 4.31 -2.16
C THR A 214 -24.66 5.57 -2.34
N GLN A 215 -24.20 6.56 -3.10
CA GLN A 215 -25.00 7.72 -3.49
C GLN A 215 -26.14 7.35 -4.44
N GLU A 216 -25.88 6.48 -5.40
CA GLU A 216 -26.86 6.03 -6.41
C GLU A 216 -27.80 4.93 -5.88
N ASN A 217 -27.37 4.16 -4.87
CA ASN A 217 -28.11 3.03 -4.29
C ASN A 217 -28.13 3.13 -2.74
N PRO A 218 -28.77 4.15 -2.15
CA PRO A 218 -28.70 4.42 -0.70
C PRO A 218 -29.33 3.31 0.16
N ASP A 219 -30.17 2.46 -0.41
CA ASP A 219 -30.81 1.34 0.28
C ASP A 219 -29.93 0.07 0.33
N ILE A 220 -28.73 0.11 -0.26
CA ILE A 220 -27.82 -1.04 -0.35
C ILE A 220 -26.47 -0.66 0.26
N PRO A 221 -26.28 -0.83 1.58
CA PRO A 221 -25.01 -0.57 2.21
C PRO A 221 -23.92 -1.55 1.76
N LEU A 222 -22.71 -1.03 1.67
CA LEU A 222 -21.50 -1.81 1.45
C LEU A 222 -20.89 -2.18 2.80
N ILE A 223 -20.54 -3.46 2.97
CA ILE A 223 -19.86 -3.97 4.15
C ILE A 223 -18.43 -4.28 3.73
N PHE A 224 -17.46 -3.55 4.30
CA PHE A 224 -16.04 -3.79 4.05
C PHE A 224 -15.53 -4.77 5.12
N SER A 225 -15.30 -6.01 4.72
CA SER A 225 -14.87 -7.05 5.63
C SER A 225 -13.37 -7.28 5.56
N GLU A 226 -12.77 -7.44 6.73
CA GLU A 226 -11.37 -7.79 6.91
C GLU A 226 -11.14 -9.30 7.03
N GLN A 227 -12.19 -10.11 6.88
CA GLN A 227 -12.06 -11.56 6.83
C GLN A 227 -11.27 -12.00 5.59
N TYR A 228 -10.60 -13.13 5.70
CA TYR A 228 -9.88 -13.76 4.58
C TYR A 228 -8.70 -12.97 4.04
N TYR A 229 -7.74 -12.67 4.92
CA TYR A 229 -6.47 -12.00 4.54
C TYR A 229 -5.59 -12.80 3.57
N GLY A 230 -5.85 -14.10 3.40
CA GLY A 230 -5.08 -14.97 2.53
C GLY A 230 -5.93 -15.68 1.48
N MET A 231 -5.33 -15.92 0.30
CA MET A 231 -5.99 -16.67 -0.79
C MET A 231 -6.35 -18.10 -0.40
N ALA A 232 -5.63 -18.71 0.53
CA ALA A 232 -5.94 -20.04 1.03
C ALA A 232 -7.29 -20.06 1.78
N ASP A 233 -7.51 -19.06 2.64
CA ASP A 233 -8.74 -18.90 3.42
C ASP A 233 -9.92 -18.55 2.52
N LEU A 234 -9.71 -17.66 1.54
CA LEU A 234 -10.70 -17.33 0.52
C LEU A 234 -11.05 -18.57 -0.31
N GLY A 235 -10.07 -19.34 -0.76
CA GLY A 235 -10.28 -20.59 -1.48
C GLY A 235 -11.10 -21.59 -0.66
N GLN A 236 -10.85 -21.71 0.63
CA GLN A 236 -11.62 -22.58 1.53
C GLN A 236 -13.06 -22.07 1.71
N ALA A 237 -13.28 -20.76 1.85
CA ALA A 237 -14.59 -20.14 1.92
C ALA A 237 -15.39 -20.43 0.64
N MET A 238 -14.79 -20.29 -0.54
CA MET A 238 -15.43 -20.61 -1.81
C MET A 238 -15.81 -22.08 -1.92
N VAL A 239 -14.93 -23.00 -1.50
CA VAL A 239 -15.19 -24.45 -1.48
C VAL A 239 -16.31 -24.78 -0.49
N SER A 240 -16.33 -24.21 0.71
CA SER A 240 -17.37 -24.44 1.71
C SER A 240 -18.74 -23.85 1.32
N GLY A 241 -18.76 -22.99 0.30
CA GLY A 241 -19.97 -22.39 -0.22
C GLY A 241 -20.44 -21.19 0.60
N ASP A 242 -19.51 -20.41 1.09
CA ASP A 242 -19.82 -19.18 1.80
C ASP A 242 -20.64 -18.21 0.92
N THR A 243 -21.77 -17.77 1.45
CA THR A 243 -22.68 -16.81 0.82
C THR A 243 -22.63 -15.43 1.49
N THR A 244 -21.74 -15.24 2.45
CA THR A 244 -21.59 -13.96 3.17
C THR A 244 -20.67 -12.99 2.44
N ILE A 245 -19.95 -13.46 1.41
CA ILE A 245 -19.01 -12.69 0.59
C ILE A 245 -19.65 -12.45 -0.78
N ASP A 246 -19.67 -11.20 -1.24
CA ASP A 246 -20.25 -10.85 -2.54
C ASP A 246 -19.18 -10.46 -3.56
N VAL A 247 -18.32 -9.48 -3.26
CA VAL A 247 -17.32 -8.94 -4.18
C VAL A 247 -15.93 -9.07 -3.56
N ILE A 248 -14.99 -9.54 -4.36
CA ILE A 248 -13.62 -9.79 -3.91
C ILE A 248 -12.66 -8.99 -4.78
N ARG A 249 -11.72 -8.28 -4.14
CA ARG A 249 -10.57 -7.65 -4.76
C ARG A 249 -9.32 -8.46 -4.46
N THR A 250 -8.56 -8.80 -5.50
CA THR A 250 -7.33 -9.58 -5.37
C THR A 250 -6.39 -9.30 -6.54
N ASN A 251 -5.12 -9.69 -6.40
CA ASN A 251 -4.16 -9.66 -7.49
C ASN A 251 -4.21 -10.97 -8.29
N VAL A 252 -3.95 -10.89 -9.59
CA VAL A 252 -3.84 -12.08 -10.45
C VAL A 252 -2.75 -13.03 -9.91
N GLU A 253 -1.61 -12.49 -9.51
CA GLU A 253 -0.49 -13.26 -8.93
C GLU A 253 -0.83 -13.97 -7.60
N ASN A 254 -1.94 -13.64 -6.96
CA ASN A 254 -2.43 -14.35 -5.77
C ASN A 254 -3.28 -15.60 -6.11
N GLY A 255 -3.32 -16.02 -7.36
CA GLY A 255 -4.02 -17.24 -7.79
C GLY A 255 -5.47 -16.99 -8.22
N PHE A 256 -5.80 -15.82 -8.73
CA PHE A 256 -7.09 -15.54 -9.34
C PHE A 256 -7.42 -16.51 -10.48
N ASP A 257 -6.42 -16.86 -11.29
CA ASP A 257 -6.51 -17.86 -12.36
C ASP A 257 -7.08 -19.20 -11.85
N ASN A 258 -6.61 -19.67 -10.70
CA ASN A 258 -7.11 -20.89 -10.06
C ASN A 258 -8.57 -20.78 -9.61
N LEU A 259 -9.01 -19.60 -9.13
CA LEU A 259 -10.42 -19.37 -8.76
C LEU A 259 -11.31 -19.36 -10.00
N LEU A 260 -10.86 -18.71 -11.07
CA LEU A 260 -11.53 -18.68 -12.36
C LEU A 260 -11.67 -20.10 -12.95
N GLU A 261 -10.58 -20.87 -12.96
CA GLU A 261 -10.56 -22.26 -13.47
C GLU A 261 -11.56 -23.16 -12.71
N LYS A 262 -11.67 -22.99 -11.40
CA LYS A 262 -12.56 -23.78 -10.53
C LYS A 262 -14.02 -23.30 -10.56
N GLY A 263 -14.33 -22.20 -11.31
CA GLY A 263 -15.67 -21.67 -11.43
C GLY A 263 -16.15 -20.88 -10.20
N TYR A 264 -15.25 -20.25 -9.47
CA TYR A 264 -15.55 -19.44 -8.29
C TYR A 264 -15.76 -17.96 -8.61
N CYS A 265 -15.92 -17.60 -9.90
CA CYS A 265 -16.22 -16.26 -10.37
C CYS A 265 -17.57 -16.26 -11.09
N ALA A 266 -18.43 -15.27 -10.79
CA ALA A 266 -19.71 -15.11 -11.47
C ALA A 266 -19.53 -14.59 -12.90
N ASP A 267 -20.43 -14.98 -13.81
CA ASP A 267 -20.50 -14.45 -15.18
C ASP A 267 -21.05 -13.01 -15.17
N LEU A 268 -20.22 -12.05 -15.56
CA LEU A 268 -20.51 -10.62 -15.60
C LEU A 268 -20.92 -10.13 -17.01
N SER A 269 -20.97 -11.01 -18.00
CA SER A 269 -21.19 -10.69 -19.41
C SER A 269 -22.55 -10.04 -19.69
N SER A 270 -23.48 -10.04 -18.73
CA SER A 270 -24.76 -9.34 -18.85
C SER A 270 -24.64 -7.82 -18.84
N SER A 271 -23.54 -7.26 -18.34
CA SER A 271 -23.26 -5.83 -18.38
C SER A 271 -22.48 -5.46 -19.64
N GLN A 272 -23.15 -4.73 -20.55
CA GLN A 272 -22.50 -4.22 -21.77
C GLN A 272 -21.37 -3.26 -21.42
N LYS A 273 -21.53 -2.44 -20.37
CA LYS A 273 -20.52 -1.48 -19.92
C LYS A 273 -19.23 -2.16 -19.48
N LEU A 274 -19.32 -3.23 -18.67
CA LEU A 274 -18.17 -3.99 -18.24
C LEU A 274 -17.49 -4.71 -19.43
N MET A 275 -18.30 -5.25 -20.36
CA MET A 275 -17.79 -5.86 -21.58
C MET A 275 -17.06 -4.85 -22.48
N ASP A 276 -17.62 -3.65 -22.67
CA ASP A 276 -16.98 -2.60 -23.47
C ASP A 276 -15.66 -2.16 -22.85
N TYR A 277 -15.62 -1.99 -21.53
CA TYR A 277 -14.39 -1.65 -20.81
C TYR A 277 -13.31 -2.72 -21.01
N VAL A 278 -13.62 -3.98 -20.73
CA VAL A 278 -12.64 -5.07 -20.82
C VAL A 278 -12.17 -5.28 -22.27
N ASN A 279 -13.05 -5.10 -23.25
CA ASN A 279 -12.68 -5.16 -24.67
C ASN A 279 -11.78 -4.01 -25.13
N SER A 280 -11.70 -2.91 -24.39
CA SER A 280 -10.77 -1.80 -24.66
C SER A 280 -9.36 -2.01 -24.12
N LEU A 281 -9.12 -3.05 -23.31
CA LEU A 281 -7.84 -3.32 -22.68
C LEU A 281 -6.81 -3.93 -23.67
N TYR A 282 -5.53 -3.84 -23.32
CA TYR A 282 -4.50 -4.65 -23.98
C TYR A 282 -4.90 -6.12 -23.96
N PRO A 283 -4.70 -6.87 -25.06
CA PRO A 283 -5.11 -8.27 -25.15
C PRO A 283 -4.61 -9.14 -24.01
N ALA A 284 -3.35 -8.99 -23.59
CA ALA A 284 -2.75 -9.76 -22.51
C ALA A 284 -3.47 -9.55 -21.15
N LEU A 285 -3.96 -8.32 -20.86
CA LEU A 285 -4.69 -8.03 -19.63
C LEU A 285 -6.17 -8.47 -19.72
N ARG A 286 -6.78 -8.30 -20.89
CA ARG A 286 -8.16 -8.73 -21.15
C ARG A 286 -8.31 -10.24 -20.99
N ASP A 287 -7.40 -11.01 -21.56
CA ASP A 287 -7.48 -12.47 -21.61
C ASP A 287 -7.38 -13.10 -20.21
N GLU A 288 -6.80 -12.38 -19.22
CA GLU A 288 -6.75 -12.81 -17.81
C GLU A 288 -8.15 -12.85 -17.14
N VAL A 289 -9.06 -11.99 -17.55
CA VAL A 289 -10.38 -11.85 -16.91
C VAL A 289 -11.52 -12.42 -17.75
N MET A 290 -11.22 -12.91 -18.95
CA MET A 290 -12.17 -13.53 -19.87
C MET A 290 -11.86 -15.01 -20.07
N LYS A 291 -12.92 -15.83 -20.13
CA LYS A 291 -12.84 -17.26 -20.46
C LYS A 291 -14.02 -17.69 -21.32
N ASP A 292 -13.77 -18.40 -22.42
CA ASP A 292 -14.79 -18.88 -23.36
C ASP A 292 -15.74 -17.76 -23.86
N GLY A 293 -15.22 -16.55 -24.06
CA GLY A 293 -15.97 -15.38 -24.50
C GLY A 293 -16.85 -14.74 -23.43
N LYS A 294 -16.70 -15.13 -22.17
CA LYS A 294 -17.42 -14.59 -21.01
C LYS A 294 -16.51 -13.80 -20.11
N LEU A 295 -17.08 -12.81 -19.45
CA LEU A 295 -16.41 -11.94 -18.50
C LEU A 295 -16.61 -12.42 -17.07
N TYR A 296 -15.53 -12.51 -16.28
CA TYR A 296 -15.56 -13.00 -14.90
C TYR A 296 -14.99 -12.03 -13.87
N ALA A 297 -14.18 -11.06 -14.29
CA ALA A 297 -13.64 -10.02 -13.42
C ALA A 297 -13.39 -8.74 -14.21
N ILE A 298 -13.16 -7.63 -13.51
CA ILE A 298 -12.67 -6.38 -14.11
C ILE A 298 -11.32 -6.00 -13.49
N PRO A 299 -10.31 -5.65 -14.27
CA PRO A 299 -9.09 -5.02 -13.77
C PRO A 299 -9.40 -3.62 -13.23
N VAL A 300 -8.78 -3.26 -12.11
CA VAL A 300 -9.00 -1.96 -11.45
C VAL A 300 -7.70 -1.21 -11.15
N THR A 301 -6.58 -1.91 -11.10
CA THR A 301 -5.24 -1.30 -10.96
C THR A 301 -4.22 -2.12 -11.72
N LEU A 302 -3.15 -1.46 -12.14
CA LEU A 302 -1.98 -2.09 -12.73
C LEU A 302 -0.72 -1.42 -12.19
N TYR A 303 0.14 -2.20 -11.57
CA TYR A 303 1.41 -1.72 -11.00
C TYR A 303 2.58 -2.40 -11.66
N GLY A 304 3.62 -1.65 -11.95
CA GLY A 304 4.86 -2.19 -12.46
C GLY A 304 5.92 -1.13 -12.58
N SER A 305 7.14 -1.59 -12.75
CA SER A 305 8.29 -0.74 -13.03
C SER A 305 9.17 -1.38 -14.09
N THR A 306 9.94 -0.54 -14.75
CA THR A 306 10.98 -0.96 -15.70
C THR A 306 12.31 -0.35 -15.30
N LEU A 307 13.39 -1.10 -15.55
CA LEU A 307 14.69 -0.46 -15.63
C LEU A 307 14.66 0.51 -16.80
N SER A 308 15.03 1.75 -16.55
CA SER A 308 14.99 2.85 -17.53
C SER A 308 16.35 3.54 -17.54
N TYR A 309 16.66 4.27 -18.61
CA TYR A 309 17.85 5.13 -18.66
C TYR A 309 17.45 6.60 -18.78
N MET A 310 18.33 7.50 -18.31
CA MET A 310 18.14 8.94 -18.42
C MET A 310 18.95 9.50 -19.60
N PRO A 311 18.31 9.98 -20.67
CA PRO A 311 19.00 10.53 -21.85
C PRO A 311 19.95 11.68 -21.51
N SER A 312 19.57 12.57 -20.56
CA SER A 312 20.42 13.67 -20.09
C SER A 312 21.76 13.18 -19.53
N LYS A 313 21.74 12.06 -18.80
CA LYS A 313 22.97 11.48 -18.24
C LYS A 313 23.83 10.78 -19.28
N LEU A 314 23.22 10.24 -20.35
CA LEU A 314 23.99 9.73 -21.50
C LEU A 314 24.74 10.83 -22.22
N GLU A 315 24.08 11.99 -22.45
CA GLU A 315 24.73 13.15 -23.08
C GLU A 315 25.93 13.67 -22.26
N GLU A 316 25.81 13.73 -20.92
CA GLU A 316 26.89 14.15 -20.02
C GLU A 316 28.15 13.32 -20.20
N ILE A 317 28.03 12.05 -20.53
CA ILE A 317 29.15 11.10 -20.68
C ILE A 317 29.49 10.76 -22.12
N GLY A 318 28.81 11.43 -23.08
CA GLY A 318 29.06 11.27 -24.51
C GLY A 318 28.59 9.94 -25.08
N LEU A 319 27.59 9.31 -24.45
CA LEU A 319 26.90 8.13 -24.95
C LEU A 319 25.55 8.53 -25.57
N THR A 320 25.00 7.61 -26.36
CA THR A 320 23.71 7.75 -27.04
C THR A 320 22.82 6.55 -26.73
N GLU A 321 21.58 6.60 -27.16
CA GLU A 321 20.64 5.48 -27.06
C GLU A 321 21.17 4.21 -27.79
N GLU A 322 21.96 4.37 -28.85
CA GLU A 322 22.55 3.24 -29.60
C GLU A 322 23.59 2.45 -28.77
N ASP A 323 24.13 3.07 -27.70
CA ASP A 323 25.10 2.44 -26.79
C ASP A 323 24.40 1.63 -25.68
N MET A 324 23.07 1.70 -25.59
CA MET A 324 22.33 1.05 -24.51
C MET A 324 22.25 -0.47 -24.71
N PRO A 325 22.40 -1.27 -23.60
CA PRO A 325 22.28 -2.71 -23.67
C PRO A 325 20.84 -3.14 -24.03
N THR A 326 20.71 -4.19 -24.83
CA THR A 326 19.44 -4.80 -25.26
C THR A 326 19.21 -6.17 -24.59
N THR A 327 20.24 -6.73 -23.98
CA THR A 327 20.19 -7.99 -23.25
C THR A 327 20.86 -7.84 -21.88
N PHE A 328 20.54 -8.73 -20.94
CA PHE A 328 21.22 -8.77 -19.62
C PHE A 328 22.70 -9.13 -19.72
N VAL A 329 23.12 -9.86 -20.75
CA VAL A 329 24.54 -10.14 -21.02
C VAL A 329 25.25 -8.82 -21.36
N GLU A 330 24.71 -8.06 -22.27
CA GLU A 330 25.24 -6.75 -22.65
C GLU A 330 25.22 -5.75 -21.48
N LEU A 331 24.22 -5.81 -20.60
CA LEU A 331 24.18 -4.99 -19.38
C LEU A 331 25.37 -5.29 -18.46
N CYS A 332 25.71 -6.56 -18.25
CA CYS A 332 26.89 -6.96 -17.47
C CYS A 332 28.19 -6.48 -18.13
N GLU A 333 28.28 -6.56 -19.45
CA GLU A 333 29.42 -6.06 -20.22
C GLU A 333 29.52 -4.54 -20.14
N PHE A 334 28.39 -3.80 -20.22
CA PHE A 334 28.31 -2.36 -20.03
C PHE A 334 28.83 -1.93 -18.66
N ILE A 335 28.38 -2.60 -17.58
CA ILE A 335 28.84 -2.33 -16.21
C ILE A 335 30.33 -2.60 -16.08
N THR A 336 30.83 -3.71 -16.61
CA THR A 336 32.26 -4.07 -16.58
C THR A 336 33.12 -3.06 -17.32
N ARG A 337 32.66 -2.61 -18.51
CA ARG A 337 33.34 -1.58 -19.29
C ARG A 337 33.36 -0.24 -18.55
N TRP A 338 32.24 0.14 -17.90
CA TRP A 338 32.19 1.32 -17.06
C TRP A 338 33.22 1.27 -15.94
N ASN A 339 33.24 0.15 -15.19
CA ASN A 339 34.12 -0.07 -14.06
C ASN A 339 35.62 0.00 -14.44
N ASN A 340 35.98 -0.49 -15.62
CA ASN A 340 37.37 -0.64 -16.02
C ASN A 340 37.90 0.46 -16.93
N GLU A 341 37.04 1.11 -17.74
CA GLU A 341 37.44 2.06 -18.77
C GLU A 341 37.00 3.49 -18.47
N TRP A 342 35.83 3.65 -17.84
CA TRP A 342 35.20 4.96 -17.71
C TRP A 342 35.26 5.56 -16.32
N ILE A 343 35.58 4.80 -15.30
CA ILE A 343 35.57 5.27 -13.91
C ILE A 343 36.63 6.37 -13.67
N ASP A 344 37.76 6.30 -14.41
CA ASP A 344 38.87 7.24 -14.31
C ASP A 344 38.77 8.42 -15.32
N ASP A 345 37.70 8.48 -16.13
CA ASP A 345 37.48 9.58 -17.06
C ASP A 345 36.92 10.80 -16.32
N GLU A 346 37.67 11.90 -16.29
CA GLU A 346 37.25 13.13 -15.59
C GLU A 346 35.88 13.67 -16.03
N ASN A 347 35.45 13.39 -17.25
CA ASN A 347 34.12 13.77 -17.74
C ASN A 347 33.00 12.81 -17.31
N LYS A 348 33.32 11.67 -16.72
CA LYS A 348 32.40 10.60 -16.33
C LYS A 348 32.41 10.29 -14.82
N THR A 349 33.27 10.95 -14.04
CA THR A 349 33.41 10.69 -12.61
C THR A 349 32.18 11.02 -11.77
N ASN A 350 31.29 11.86 -12.28
CA ASN A 350 30.08 12.30 -11.58
C ASN A 350 28.81 11.55 -12.01
N VAL A 351 28.93 10.55 -12.88
CA VAL A 351 27.81 9.75 -13.36
C VAL A 351 28.15 8.27 -13.23
N MET A 352 27.28 7.47 -12.64
CA MET A 352 27.44 6.03 -12.48
C MET A 352 26.42 5.26 -13.33
N PRO A 353 26.67 3.99 -13.65
CA PRO A 353 25.65 3.18 -14.36
C PRO A 353 24.35 3.11 -13.57
N PHE A 354 24.45 2.97 -12.25
CA PHE A 354 23.31 2.94 -11.33
C PHE A 354 23.55 3.90 -10.17
N CYS A 355 22.48 4.47 -9.62
CA CYS A 355 22.57 5.12 -8.34
C CYS A 355 22.91 4.06 -7.26
N THR A 356 23.74 4.46 -6.36
CA THR A 356 24.46 3.82 -5.25
C THR A 356 24.15 2.40 -4.78
N THR A 357 22.90 1.92 -4.88
CA THR A 357 22.51 0.61 -4.35
C THR A 357 22.26 -0.44 -5.44
N MET A 358 22.21 -0.04 -6.70
CA MET A 358 21.77 -0.90 -7.81
C MET A 358 22.92 -1.50 -8.64
N SER A 359 24.16 -1.09 -8.42
CA SER A 359 25.33 -1.61 -9.16
C SER A 359 25.87 -2.94 -8.62
N ASN A 360 25.37 -3.39 -7.47
CA ASN A 360 25.87 -4.61 -6.90
C ASN A 360 25.33 -5.87 -7.63
N ARG A 361 26.13 -6.93 -7.57
CA ARG A 361 25.83 -8.23 -8.18
C ARG A 361 24.46 -8.78 -7.79
N SER A 362 23.98 -8.48 -6.57
CA SER A 362 22.69 -8.94 -6.08
C SER A 362 21.54 -8.37 -6.89
N VAL A 363 21.53 -7.06 -7.08
CA VAL A 363 20.46 -6.36 -7.81
C VAL A 363 20.42 -6.81 -9.27
N ILE A 364 21.58 -6.94 -9.92
CA ILE A 364 21.63 -7.44 -11.31
C ILE A 364 21.10 -8.86 -11.41
N PHE A 365 21.45 -9.73 -10.45
CA PHE A 365 20.93 -11.09 -10.41
C PHE A 365 19.40 -11.11 -10.23
N ASP A 366 18.86 -10.30 -9.32
CA ASP A 366 17.43 -10.22 -9.07
C ASP A 366 16.67 -9.69 -10.30
N LEU A 367 17.22 -8.69 -11.00
CA LEU A 367 16.67 -8.20 -12.27
C LEU A 367 16.67 -9.29 -13.36
N MET A 368 17.76 -10.02 -13.51
CA MET A 368 17.88 -11.15 -14.44
C MET A 368 16.87 -12.25 -14.15
N LEU A 369 16.78 -12.64 -12.89
CA LEU A 369 15.89 -13.71 -12.47
C LEU A 369 14.42 -13.30 -12.65
N LYS A 370 14.06 -12.07 -12.26
CA LYS A 370 12.73 -11.52 -12.48
C LYS A 370 12.36 -11.52 -13.97
N ALA A 371 13.23 -11.00 -14.83
CA ALA A 371 12.97 -10.96 -16.27
C ALA A 371 12.88 -12.36 -16.89
N TYR A 372 13.68 -13.30 -16.39
CA TYR A 372 13.62 -14.70 -16.83
C TYR A 372 12.29 -15.37 -16.49
N LEU A 373 11.80 -15.16 -15.26
CA LEU A 373 10.50 -15.68 -14.83
C LEU A 373 9.36 -15.00 -15.59
N ASP A 374 9.41 -13.67 -15.74
CA ASP A 374 8.42 -12.89 -16.48
C ASP A 374 8.32 -13.36 -17.95
N TYR A 375 9.45 -13.73 -18.58
CA TYR A 375 9.44 -14.25 -19.95
C TYR A 375 8.67 -15.57 -20.08
N TYR A 376 8.94 -16.53 -19.19
CA TYR A 376 8.26 -17.84 -19.22
C TYR A 376 6.79 -17.73 -18.83
N ASP A 377 6.47 -16.88 -17.89
CA ASP A 377 5.09 -16.59 -17.48
C ASP A 377 4.29 -15.98 -18.63
N ALA A 378 4.80 -14.94 -19.26
CA ALA A 378 4.15 -14.28 -20.41
C ALA A 378 3.93 -15.23 -21.61
N LYS A 379 4.77 -16.26 -21.77
CA LYS A 379 4.63 -17.24 -22.84
C LYS A 379 3.72 -18.41 -22.47
N GLY A 380 3.35 -18.56 -21.19
CA GLY A 380 2.63 -19.74 -20.70
C GLY A 380 3.42 -21.03 -20.86
N GLU A 381 4.75 -20.94 -20.93
CA GLU A 381 5.64 -22.09 -21.10
C GLU A 381 6.09 -22.65 -19.76
N PRO A 382 6.29 -23.96 -19.64
CA PRO A 382 6.84 -24.52 -18.41
C PRO A 382 8.22 -23.93 -18.08
N LEU A 383 8.35 -23.38 -16.88
CA LEU A 383 9.60 -22.81 -16.40
C LEU A 383 10.70 -23.90 -16.34
N THR A 384 11.89 -23.60 -16.86
CA THR A 384 13.09 -24.41 -16.74
C THR A 384 14.31 -23.50 -16.66
N PHE A 385 15.27 -23.84 -15.82
CA PHE A 385 16.52 -23.09 -15.66
C PHE A 385 17.72 -23.71 -16.40
N ASP A 386 17.52 -24.86 -17.02
CA ASP A 386 18.53 -25.50 -17.87
C ASP A 386 18.39 -25.04 -19.33
N THR A 387 18.63 -23.76 -19.55
CA THR A 387 18.55 -23.13 -20.86
C THR A 387 19.84 -22.39 -21.20
N PRO A 388 20.17 -22.25 -22.51
CA PRO A 388 21.31 -21.46 -22.95
C PRO A 388 21.26 -20.02 -22.45
N GLU A 389 20.07 -19.39 -22.42
CA GLU A 389 19.85 -18.01 -22.02
C GLU A 389 20.15 -17.81 -20.53
N PHE A 390 19.60 -18.66 -19.66
CA PHE A 390 19.87 -18.56 -18.21
C PHE A 390 21.35 -18.80 -17.90
N ASN A 391 21.94 -19.78 -18.54
CA ASN A 391 23.37 -20.07 -18.40
C ASN A 391 24.27 -18.93 -18.92
N ALA A 392 23.88 -18.24 -20.01
CA ALA A 392 24.59 -17.08 -20.53
C ALA A 392 24.51 -15.89 -19.55
N MET A 393 23.33 -15.60 -19.01
CA MET A 393 23.13 -14.55 -18.00
C MET A 393 23.99 -14.81 -16.74
N LEU A 394 23.97 -16.03 -16.20
CA LEU A 394 24.81 -16.39 -15.05
C LEU A 394 26.31 -16.29 -15.36
N THR A 395 26.73 -16.64 -16.57
CA THR A 395 28.12 -16.53 -17.00
C THR A 395 28.55 -15.06 -17.11
N ALA A 396 27.69 -14.20 -17.65
CA ALA A 396 27.92 -12.77 -17.73
C ALA A 396 28.02 -12.16 -16.31
N LEU A 397 27.11 -12.53 -15.42
CA LEU A 397 27.12 -12.11 -14.03
C LEU A 397 28.38 -12.56 -13.28
N ASP A 398 28.87 -13.79 -13.51
CA ASP A 398 30.09 -14.31 -12.91
C ASP A 398 31.33 -13.56 -13.40
N SER A 399 31.30 -13.07 -14.64
CA SER A 399 32.39 -12.33 -15.28
C SER A 399 32.29 -10.82 -15.04
N MET A 400 31.15 -10.33 -14.55
CA MET A 400 30.93 -8.89 -14.31
C MET A 400 31.88 -8.36 -13.25
N ASP A 401 32.58 -7.30 -13.59
CA ASP A 401 33.42 -6.53 -12.67
C ASP A 401 32.76 -5.18 -12.37
N ALA A 402 32.37 -4.98 -11.13
CA ALA A 402 31.77 -3.74 -10.59
C ALA A 402 32.52 -3.28 -9.33
N SER A 403 33.76 -3.75 -9.12
CA SER A 403 34.49 -3.58 -7.86
C SER A 403 34.77 -2.12 -7.50
N ASN A 404 34.84 -1.23 -8.49
CA ASN A 404 35.05 0.20 -8.27
C ASN A 404 33.72 0.99 -8.17
N LEU A 405 32.58 0.34 -8.37
CA LEU A 405 31.25 0.95 -8.35
C LEU A 405 30.50 0.67 -7.04
N ASP A 406 31.06 -0.17 -6.18
CA ASP A 406 30.47 -0.48 -4.88
C ASP A 406 30.61 0.71 -3.93
N MET A 407 29.53 1.06 -3.26
CA MET A 407 29.54 2.08 -2.22
C MET A 407 30.51 1.67 -1.10
N PRO A 408 31.44 2.55 -0.67
CA PRO A 408 32.36 2.23 0.42
C PRO A 408 31.61 1.85 1.70
N ALA A 409 32.01 0.75 2.33
CA ALA A 409 31.49 0.37 3.64
C ALA A 409 31.98 1.39 4.69
N ASN A 410 31.09 1.83 5.58
CA ASN A 410 31.38 2.77 6.69
C ASN A 410 31.61 4.23 6.29
N MET A 411 30.82 4.76 5.38
CA MET A 411 30.73 6.22 5.16
C MET A 411 30.07 6.90 6.37
N SER A 412 30.54 8.10 6.70
CA SER A 412 29.82 9.00 7.61
C SER A 412 28.53 9.52 6.93
N ASP A 413 27.56 10.00 7.73
CA ASP A 413 26.33 10.56 7.19
C ASP A 413 26.57 11.69 6.18
N GLN A 414 27.58 12.53 6.43
CA GLN A 414 27.97 13.61 5.52
C GLN A 414 28.57 13.08 4.21
N GLU A 415 29.44 12.07 4.27
CA GLU A 415 30.02 11.43 3.07
C GLU A 415 28.94 10.71 2.28
N TYR A 416 27.93 10.12 2.97
CA TYR A 416 26.78 9.49 2.35
C TYR A 416 25.91 10.51 1.62
N ASP A 417 25.62 11.64 2.23
CA ASP A 417 24.84 12.72 1.61
C ASP A 417 25.56 13.32 0.41
N GLU A 418 26.88 13.57 0.53
CA GLU A 418 27.72 14.04 -0.58
C GLU A 418 27.77 13.01 -1.72
N TYR A 419 27.89 11.72 -1.39
CA TYR A 419 27.86 10.64 -2.36
C TYR A 419 26.51 10.54 -3.08
N TYR A 420 25.41 10.67 -2.35
CA TYR A 420 24.06 10.64 -2.91
C TYR A 420 23.74 11.83 -3.82
N GLN A 421 24.29 13.00 -3.52
CA GLN A 421 24.12 14.22 -4.34
C GLN A 421 24.98 14.19 -5.60
N LEU A 422 26.14 13.55 -5.57
CA LEU A 422 27.10 13.52 -6.66
C LEU A 422 26.80 12.44 -7.72
N TYR A 423 26.11 11.36 -7.34
CA TYR A 423 25.94 10.20 -8.22
C TYR A 423 24.51 10.00 -8.69
N SER A 424 24.11 10.69 -9.73
CA SER A 424 22.93 10.34 -10.49
C SER A 424 23.26 9.19 -11.44
N GLY A 425 22.56 8.06 -11.29
CA GLY A 425 22.74 6.90 -12.18
C GLY A 425 22.23 7.16 -13.60
N VAL A 426 22.86 6.55 -14.59
CA VAL A 426 22.33 6.45 -15.97
C VAL A 426 21.06 5.61 -15.96
N PHE A 427 21.08 4.48 -15.22
CA PHE A 427 19.95 3.58 -15.10
C PHE A 427 19.19 3.83 -13.81
N VAL A 428 17.87 3.83 -13.92
CA VAL A 428 16.95 4.06 -12.79
C VAL A 428 15.78 3.09 -12.90
N ASP A 429 15.25 2.64 -11.76
CA ASP A 429 13.96 1.96 -11.74
C ASP A 429 12.84 2.99 -11.74
N ARG A 430 11.94 2.90 -12.70
CA ARG A 430 10.82 3.85 -12.87
C ARG A 430 9.50 3.11 -13.01
N GLY A 431 8.47 3.65 -12.38
CA GLY A 431 7.10 3.22 -12.63
C GLY A 431 6.75 3.34 -14.11
N LEU A 432 5.81 2.52 -14.57
CA LEU A 432 5.40 2.43 -15.98
C LEU A 432 5.00 3.78 -16.59
N LEU A 433 4.37 4.66 -15.80
CA LEU A 433 4.11 6.05 -16.16
C LEU A 433 4.99 6.95 -15.29
N SER A 434 6.19 7.24 -15.75
CA SER A 434 7.07 8.18 -15.05
C SER A 434 6.59 9.61 -15.29
N THR A 435 6.38 10.36 -14.23
CA THR A 435 6.02 11.79 -14.29
C THR A 435 7.23 12.72 -14.38
N ALA A 436 8.45 12.17 -14.27
CA ALA A 436 9.68 12.96 -14.34
C ALA A 436 9.90 13.46 -15.79
N GLU A 437 10.12 14.77 -15.91
CA GLU A 437 10.39 15.46 -17.18
C GLU A 437 11.73 16.19 -17.16
N GLY A 438 12.14 16.72 -18.33
CA GLY A 438 13.39 17.46 -18.46
C GLY A 438 14.62 16.59 -18.23
N GLU A 439 15.52 17.05 -17.39
CA GLU A 439 16.77 16.33 -17.06
C GLU A 439 16.54 15.01 -16.31
N TYR A 440 15.39 14.84 -15.68
CA TYR A 440 15.00 13.62 -14.96
C TYR A 440 14.13 12.67 -15.81
N ALA A 441 13.84 13.02 -17.05
CA ALA A 441 13.11 12.15 -17.96
C ALA A 441 13.85 10.82 -18.13
N ALA A 442 13.11 9.71 -18.08
CA ALA A 442 13.67 8.38 -18.24
C ALA A 442 12.92 7.61 -19.34
N VAL A 443 13.65 6.82 -20.09
CA VAL A 443 13.15 5.98 -21.18
C VAL A 443 13.29 4.52 -20.77
N PRO A 444 12.22 3.68 -20.90
CA PRO A 444 12.30 2.26 -20.58
C PRO A 444 13.40 1.53 -21.34
N LEU A 445 14.24 0.80 -20.63
CA LEU A 445 15.30 -0.03 -21.22
C LEU A 445 14.72 -1.41 -21.58
N LYS A 446 14.70 -1.73 -22.88
CA LYS A 446 14.09 -2.97 -23.38
C LYS A 446 15.08 -4.14 -23.31
N LEU A 447 15.32 -4.64 -22.08
CA LEU A 447 16.23 -5.77 -21.85
C LEU A 447 15.54 -7.11 -22.05
N SER A 448 16.05 -7.91 -22.97
CA SER A 448 15.63 -9.31 -23.15
C SER A 448 16.54 -10.29 -22.41
N ILE A 449 16.06 -11.51 -22.18
CA ILE A 449 16.83 -12.59 -21.55
C ILE A 449 17.91 -13.19 -22.45
N GLY A 450 17.94 -12.82 -23.73
CA GLY A 450 18.92 -13.27 -24.70
C GLY A 450 18.58 -12.83 -26.12
N GLU A 451 19.52 -12.97 -27.04
CA GLU A 451 19.35 -12.59 -28.44
C GLU A 451 18.15 -13.30 -29.08
N GLY A 452 17.30 -12.53 -29.76
CA GLY A 452 16.09 -13.04 -30.41
C GLY A 452 14.94 -13.41 -29.47
N LYS A 453 15.05 -13.10 -28.19
CA LYS A 453 13.96 -13.25 -27.20
C LYS A 453 13.21 -11.93 -27.06
N ASP A 454 11.89 -12.05 -26.86
CA ASP A 454 11.05 -10.88 -26.64
C ASP A 454 11.36 -10.24 -25.27
N PHE A 455 11.30 -8.91 -25.23
CA PHE A 455 11.23 -8.17 -23.98
C PHE A 455 9.84 -8.33 -23.37
N THR A 456 9.76 -8.49 -22.05
CA THR A 456 8.51 -8.65 -21.30
C THR A 456 8.51 -7.78 -20.05
N VAL A 457 7.35 -7.26 -19.69
CA VAL A 457 7.15 -6.43 -18.49
C VAL A 457 6.04 -7.04 -17.64
N GLY A 458 6.44 -7.82 -16.66
CA GLY A 458 5.48 -8.38 -15.70
C GLY A 458 4.99 -7.34 -14.71
N THR A 459 3.69 -7.29 -14.50
CA THR A 459 2.99 -6.33 -13.63
C THR A 459 2.12 -7.03 -12.61
N THR A 460 1.83 -6.35 -11.52
CA THR A 460 0.78 -6.73 -10.58
C THR A 460 -0.53 -6.10 -11.04
N MET A 461 -1.52 -6.93 -11.35
CA MET A 461 -2.86 -6.49 -11.76
C MET A 461 -3.87 -6.87 -10.69
N GLU A 462 -4.56 -5.87 -10.12
CA GLU A 462 -5.69 -6.13 -9.24
C GLU A 462 -6.99 -6.25 -10.04
N VAL A 463 -7.78 -7.21 -9.65
CA VAL A 463 -9.08 -7.50 -10.25
C VAL A 463 -10.18 -7.51 -9.19
N LEU A 464 -11.38 -7.12 -9.61
CA LEU A 464 -12.62 -7.31 -8.87
C LEU A 464 -13.45 -8.39 -9.53
N PHE A 465 -13.86 -9.39 -8.76
CA PHE A 465 -14.79 -10.43 -9.22
C PHE A 465 -15.92 -10.65 -8.21
N VAL A 466 -16.98 -11.30 -8.64
CA VAL A 466 -18.17 -11.55 -7.82
C VAL A 466 -18.26 -13.04 -7.52
N ASN A 467 -18.60 -13.36 -6.26
CA ASN A 467 -18.90 -14.72 -5.84
C ASN A 467 -20.10 -15.26 -6.65
N PRO A 468 -20.01 -16.44 -7.30
CA PRO A 468 -21.11 -16.99 -8.09
C PRO A 468 -22.36 -17.30 -7.25
N ARG A 469 -22.23 -17.29 -5.92
CA ARG A 469 -23.34 -17.46 -4.96
C ARG A 469 -23.88 -16.15 -4.39
N CYS A 470 -23.38 -15.00 -4.88
CA CYS A 470 -23.91 -13.69 -4.48
C CYS A 470 -25.41 -13.61 -4.75
N ALA A 471 -26.18 -13.37 -3.70
CA ALA A 471 -27.65 -13.26 -3.80
C ALA A 471 -28.09 -11.97 -4.53
N ASN A 472 -27.22 -10.95 -4.56
CA ASN A 472 -27.47 -9.62 -5.10
C ASN A 472 -26.57 -9.34 -6.33
N LEU A 473 -26.40 -10.33 -7.21
CA LEU A 473 -25.53 -10.22 -8.41
C LEU A 473 -25.82 -8.97 -9.27
N PRO A 474 -27.07 -8.57 -9.55
CA PRO A 474 -27.32 -7.34 -10.31
C PRO A 474 -26.79 -6.08 -9.62
N GLU A 475 -26.88 -6.03 -8.29
CA GLU A 475 -26.35 -4.92 -7.49
C GLU A 475 -24.80 -4.94 -7.44
N ALA A 476 -24.21 -6.12 -7.33
CA ALA A 476 -22.76 -6.28 -7.42
C ALA A 476 -22.23 -5.82 -8.79
N ILE A 477 -22.90 -6.16 -9.89
CA ILE A 477 -22.55 -5.67 -11.24
C ILE A 477 -22.59 -4.15 -11.29
N LYS A 478 -23.62 -3.48 -10.73
CA LYS A 478 -23.67 -2.02 -10.69
C LYS A 478 -22.52 -1.42 -9.90
N LEU A 479 -22.10 -2.08 -8.81
CA LEU A 479 -20.91 -1.64 -8.08
C LEU A 479 -19.65 -1.72 -8.96
N LEU A 480 -19.46 -2.81 -9.71
CA LEU A 480 -18.34 -2.93 -10.64
C LEU A 480 -18.42 -1.87 -11.76
N GLU A 481 -19.62 -1.53 -12.23
CA GLU A 481 -19.83 -0.43 -13.19
C GLU A 481 -19.41 0.94 -12.60
N CYS A 482 -19.60 1.16 -11.30
CA CYS A 482 -19.11 2.35 -10.61
C CYS A 482 -17.56 2.38 -10.56
N TYR A 483 -16.90 1.23 -10.38
CA TYR A 483 -15.45 1.13 -10.47
C TYR A 483 -14.92 1.54 -11.84
N VAL A 484 -15.56 1.09 -12.92
CA VAL A 484 -15.20 1.51 -14.29
C VAL A 484 -15.40 3.01 -14.49
N ASP A 485 -16.49 3.60 -13.95
CA ASP A 485 -16.76 5.03 -14.06
C ASP A 485 -15.75 5.92 -13.34
N THR A 486 -15.23 5.43 -12.23
CA THR A 486 -14.35 6.20 -11.34
C THR A 486 -12.90 5.74 -11.42
N LEU A 487 -12.57 4.92 -12.42
CA LEU A 487 -11.20 4.44 -12.63
C LEU A 487 -10.27 5.63 -12.85
N ASP A 488 -9.15 5.64 -12.12
CA ASP A 488 -8.13 6.66 -12.26
C ASP A 488 -7.56 6.72 -13.69
N GLU A 489 -7.27 7.92 -14.19
CA GLU A 489 -6.77 8.12 -15.55
C GLU A 489 -5.43 7.39 -15.78
N SER A 490 -4.57 7.26 -14.76
CA SER A 490 -3.32 6.49 -14.85
C SER A 490 -3.59 5.03 -15.20
N TYR A 491 -4.56 4.41 -14.54
CA TYR A 491 -4.91 3.01 -14.83
C TYR A 491 -5.58 2.84 -16.19
N LYS A 492 -6.37 3.83 -16.64
CA LYS A 492 -6.91 3.83 -18.01
C LYS A 492 -5.78 3.89 -19.05
N ILE A 493 -4.81 4.79 -18.86
CA ILE A 493 -3.65 4.90 -19.72
C ILE A 493 -2.84 3.59 -19.71
N LEU A 494 -2.59 3.02 -18.54
CA LEU A 494 -1.80 1.79 -18.41
C LEU A 494 -2.48 0.57 -19.04
N MET A 495 -3.81 0.47 -18.96
CA MET A 495 -4.53 -0.73 -19.39
C MET A 495 -5.18 -0.62 -20.76
N CYS A 496 -5.52 0.59 -21.24
CA CYS A 496 -6.22 0.80 -22.50
C CYS A 496 -5.30 1.46 -23.53
N PRO A 497 -4.95 0.80 -24.65
CA PRO A 497 -4.03 1.33 -25.66
C PRO A 497 -4.52 2.62 -26.34
N ASP A 498 -5.84 2.84 -26.37
CA ASP A 498 -6.46 4.00 -27.04
C ASP A 498 -6.58 5.24 -26.13
N CYS A 499 -6.27 5.13 -24.83
CA CYS A 499 -6.32 6.24 -23.87
C CYS A 499 -5.02 7.06 -23.93
N ASN A 500 -4.95 8.05 -24.82
CA ASN A 500 -3.72 8.80 -25.11
C ASN A 500 -3.80 10.30 -24.76
N ASP A 501 -4.87 10.74 -24.14
CA ASP A 501 -5.03 12.15 -23.75
C ASP A 501 -4.16 12.47 -22.53
N PRO A 502 -3.34 13.54 -22.58
CA PRO A 502 -2.56 13.98 -21.43
C PRO A 502 -3.44 14.37 -20.26
N VAL A 503 -2.98 14.10 -19.04
CA VAL A 503 -3.69 14.41 -17.80
C VAL A 503 -3.04 15.61 -17.13
N GLU A 504 -3.77 16.73 -17.07
CA GLU A 504 -3.29 17.94 -16.42
C GLU A 504 -3.42 17.82 -14.90
N ASN A 505 -2.39 18.26 -14.17
CA ASN A 505 -2.40 18.29 -12.71
C ASN A 505 -3.51 19.23 -12.21
N GLN A 506 -4.45 18.70 -11.45
CA GLN A 506 -5.60 19.45 -10.95
C GLN A 506 -5.21 20.65 -10.07
N TYR A 507 -4.02 20.61 -9.46
CA TYR A 507 -3.50 21.68 -8.60
C TYR A 507 -2.57 22.64 -9.35
N TYR A 508 -2.38 22.49 -10.66
CA TYR A 508 -1.43 23.28 -11.45
C TYR A 508 -1.61 24.78 -11.27
N GLN A 509 -2.84 25.28 -11.39
CA GLN A 509 -3.13 26.71 -11.24
C GLN A 509 -2.90 27.22 -9.82
N GLU A 510 -3.20 26.41 -8.83
CA GLU A 510 -2.96 26.73 -7.41
C GLU A 510 -1.45 26.75 -7.12
N THR A 511 -0.72 25.78 -7.62
CA THR A 511 0.76 25.70 -7.49
C THR A 511 1.44 26.89 -8.13
N LEU A 512 1.03 27.26 -9.36
CA LEU A 512 1.53 28.48 -10.02
C LEU A 512 1.31 29.73 -9.20
N LYS A 513 0.11 29.88 -8.66
CA LYS A 513 -0.22 31.01 -7.82
C LYS A 513 0.62 31.03 -6.53
N ASN A 514 0.74 29.89 -5.87
CA ASN A 514 1.53 29.78 -4.64
C ASN A 514 3.00 30.11 -4.89
N PHE A 515 3.58 29.67 -6.01
CA PHE A 515 4.95 30.01 -6.39
C PHE A 515 5.13 31.51 -6.67
N GLN A 516 4.17 32.14 -7.35
CA GLN A 516 4.18 33.60 -7.60
C GLN A 516 4.07 34.40 -6.29
N ASP A 517 3.15 33.99 -5.39
CA ASP A 517 2.93 34.65 -4.10
C ASP A 517 4.17 34.51 -3.20
N SER A 518 4.75 33.30 -3.13
CA SER A 518 5.98 33.03 -2.37
C SER A 518 7.18 33.82 -2.92
N LEU A 519 7.34 33.87 -4.24
CA LEU A 519 8.41 34.66 -4.88
C LEU A 519 8.29 36.14 -4.53
N ALA A 520 7.08 36.69 -4.59
CA ALA A 520 6.85 38.09 -4.25
C ALA A 520 7.15 38.39 -2.77
N GLU A 521 6.78 37.50 -1.85
CA GLU A 521 7.08 37.61 -0.43
C GLU A 521 8.58 37.56 -0.15
N LEU A 522 9.31 36.60 -0.74
CA LEU A 522 10.75 36.44 -0.59
C LEU A 522 11.53 37.64 -1.15
N GLN A 523 11.09 38.18 -2.28
CA GLN A 523 11.68 39.41 -2.85
C GLN A 523 11.48 40.64 -1.94
N GLU A 524 10.37 40.74 -1.19
CA GLU A 524 10.20 41.77 -0.18
C GLU A 524 11.09 41.53 1.05
N GLN A 525 11.20 40.29 1.52
CA GLN A 525 12.07 39.93 2.64
C GLN A 525 13.55 40.23 2.32
N LEU A 526 14.00 39.93 1.10
CA LEU A 526 15.37 40.19 0.64
C LEU A 526 15.79 41.66 0.77
N LYS A 527 14.82 42.61 0.66
CA LYS A 527 15.12 44.07 0.78
C LYS A 527 15.55 44.49 2.18
N THR A 528 15.18 43.72 3.20
CA THR A 528 15.45 44.03 4.62
C THR A 528 16.35 43.02 5.30
N ALA A 529 16.72 41.96 4.62
CA ALA A 529 17.56 40.86 5.12
C ALA A 529 19.02 41.31 5.39
N ASP A 530 19.63 40.72 6.38
CA ASP A 530 21.05 40.89 6.64
C ASP A 530 21.91 40.05 5.66
N ASP A 531 23.27 40.19 5.74
CA ASP A 531 24.15 39.53 4.77
C ASP A 531 24.19 37.99 4.92
N ALA A 532 23.81 37.44 6.07
CA ALA A 532 23.74 35.98 6.28
C ALA A 532 22.43 35.41 5.70
N GLU A 533 21.31 36.10 5.90
CA GLU A 533 19.98 35.70 5.41
C GLU A 533 19.85 35.89 3.88
N LYS A 534 20.56 36.85 3.29
CA LYS A 534 20.46 37.17 1.86
C LYS A 534 20.79 35.99 0.96
N ARG A 535 21.81 35.23 1.30
CA ARG A 535 22.25 34.10 0.47
C ARG A 535 21.18 33.02 0.36
N ASP A 536 20.60 32.65 1.48
CA ASP A 536 19.56 31.61 1.53
C ASP A 536 18.29 32.09 0.82
N LEU A 537 17.95 33.39 0.96
CA LEU A 537 16.83 34.00 0.25
C LEU A 537 17.07 34.07 -1.26
N GLU A 538 18.27 34.44 -1.71
CA GLU A 538 18.62 34.49 -3.13
C GLU A 538 18.55 33.10 -3.77
N ASP A 539 19.04 32.06 -3.10
CA ASP A 539 18.95 30.67 -3.58
C ASP A 539 17.49 30.20 -3.66
N THR A 540 16.67 30.53 -2.66
CA THR A 540 15.24 30.21 -2.65
C THR A 540 14.46 30.97 -3.72
N ILE A 541 14.74 32.25 -3.92
CA ILE A 541 14.17 33.08 -5.00
C ILE A 541 14.48 32.47 -6.35
N LYS A 542 15.74 32.11 -6.57
CA LYS A 542 16.18 31.47 -7.80
C LYS A 542 15.44 30.16 -8.06
N TYR A 543 15.23 29.34 -7.04
CA TYR A 543 14.42 28.10 -7.16
C TYR A 543 13.00 28.39 -7.67
N TYR A 544 12.32 29.40 -7.10
CA TYR A 544 10.96 29.75 -7.55
C TYR A 544 10.94 30.38 -8.95
N GLU A 545 11.94 31.21 -9.30
CA GLU A 545 12.10 31.75 -10.64
C GLU A 545 12.34 30.66 -11.68
N ASP A 546 13.23 29.71 -11.41
CA ASP A 546 13.52 28.58 -12.28
C ASP A 546 12.28 27.68 -12.41
N SER A 547 11.55 27.41 -11.33
CA SER A 547 10.31 26.65 -11.36
C SER A 547 9.22 27.35 -12.19
N LEU A 548 9.05 28.65 -12.06
CA LEU A 548 8.07 29.42 -12.86
C LEU A 548 8.48 29.52 -14.35
N ASN A 549 9.77 29.54 -14.64
CA ASN A 549 10.29 29.50 -16.01
C ASN A 549 10.08 28.11 -16.65
N ASN A 550 10.17 27.04 -15.85
CA ASN A 550 9.94 25.68 -16.29
C ASN A 550 8.57 25.12 -15.85
N LYS A 551 7.55 25.97 -15.87
CA LYS A 551 6.20 25.63 -15.38
C LYS A 551 5.54 24.44 -16.06
N GLU A 552 5.94 24.07 -17.26
CA GLU A 552 5.43 22.89 -17.96
C GLU A 552 5.84 21.59 -17.27
N SER A 553 6.94 21.57 -16.48
CA SER A 553 7.44 20.37 -15.78
C SER A 553 6.50 19.85 -14.69
N PHE A 554 5.64 20.70 -14.12
CA PHE A 554 4.65 20.29 -13.11
C PHE A 554 3.19 20.52 -13.55
N ARG A 555 3.00 20.81 -14.85
CA ARG A 555 1.68 21.00 -15.43
C ARG A 555 0.92 19.71 -15.59
N TRP A 556 1.63 18.63 -15.89
CA TRP A 556 1.03 17.36 -16.25
C TRP A 556 1.27 16.31 -15.16
N ASP A 557 0.21 15.62 -14.76
CA ASP A 557 0.35 14.37 -14.04
C ASP A 557 0.88 13.30 -15.00
N TYR A 558 0.36 13.30 -16.27
CA TYR A 558 0.85 12.45 -17.35
C TYR A 558 0.90 13.24 -18.64
N SER A 559 2.09 13.55 -19.12
CA SER A 559 2.29 14.27 -20.38
C SER A 559 2.09 13.37 -21.60
N ALA A 560 1.88 13.99 -22.75
CA ALA A 560 1.83 13.27 -24.03
C ALA A 560 3.14 12.48 -24.30
N GLN A 561 4.29 13.00 -23.87
CA GLN A 561 5.58 12.33 -24.01
C GLN A 561 5.64 11.08 -23.12
N THR A 562 5.26 11.19 -21.84
CA THR A 562 5.21 10.05 -20.90
C THR A 562 4.30 8.94 -21.42
N ILE A 563 3.12 9.30 -21.93
CA ILE A 563 2.18 8.33 -22.51
C ILE A 563 2.78 7.66 -23.75
N ALA A 564 3.41 8.44 -24.65
CA ALA A 564 4.04 7.90 -25.85
C ALA A 564 5.18 6.91 -25.51
N GLN A 565 6.00 7.22 -24.53
CA GLN A 565 7.05 6.30 -24.03
C GLN A 565 6.47 4.99 -23.49
N TYR A 566 5.39 5.08 -22.72
CA TYR A 566 4.70 3.87 -22.25
C TYR A 566 4.13 3.04 -23.41
N ARG A 567 3.56 3.67 -24.45
CA ARG A 567 3.03 2.95 -25.62
C ARG A 567 4.07 2.09 -26.34
N GLU A 568 5.35 2.46 -26.25
CA GLU A 568 6.45 1.66 -26.83
C GLU A 568 6.64 0.30 -26.14
N ILE A 569 6.17 0.16 -24.89
CA ILE A 569 6.29 -1.06 -24.11
C ILE A 569 4.94 -1.69 -23.77
N GLY A 570 3.83 -1.00 -24.02
CA GLY A 570 2.48 -1.42 -23.61
C GLY A 570 2.09 -2.82 -24.10
N ASP A 571 2.45 -3.18 -25.33
CA ASP A 571 2.19 -4.51 -25.91
C ASP A 571 3.03 -5.64 -25.25
N HIS A 572 4.05 -5.30 -24.47
CA HIS A 572 4.90 -6.24 -23.75
C HIS A 572 4.50 -6.41 -22.27
N VAL A 573 3.50 -5.63 -21.83
CA VAL A 573 2.98 -5.65 -20.47
C VAL A 573 1.99 -6.80 -20.32
N PHE A 574 2.12 -7.57 -19.23
CA PHE A 574 1.19 -8.65 -18.87
C PHE A 574 1.02 -8.72 -17.35
N ALA A 575 -0.06 -9.33 -16.89
CA ALA A 575 -0.29 -9.59 -15.47
C ALA A 575 0.45 -10.86 -15.04
N ARG A 576 1.29 -10.78 -14.00
CA ARG A 576 1.98 -11.95 -13.45
C ARG A 576 1.01 -12.93 -12.83
N HIS A 577 1.29 -14.22 -13.02
CA HIS A 577 0.60 -15.30 -12.34
C HIS A 577 1.32 -15.70 -11.04
N ALA A 578 0.63 -16.48 -10.22
CA ALA A 578 1.18 -17.02 -8.99
C ALA A 578 2.46 -17.84 -9.24
N ASN A 579 3.56 -17.42 -8.63
CA ASN A 579 4.82 -18.14 -8.71
C ASN A 579 5.29 -18.54 -7.31
N VAL A 580 5.34 -19.85 -7.06
CA VAL A 580 5.73 -20.40 -5.75
C VAL A 580 7.16 -20.01 -5.35
N LEU A 581 8.03 -19.69 -6.32
CA LEU A 581 9.40 -19.26 -6.03
C LEU A 581 9.44 -17.87 -5.33
N TYR A 582 8.40 -17.05 -5.54
CA TYR A 582 8.31 -15.72 -4.94
C TYR A 582 7.24 -15.59 -3.86
N SER A 583 6.36 -16.61 -3.70
CA SER A 583 5.36 -16.53 -2.64
C SER A 583 6.04 -16.53 -1.27
N ALA A 584 5.79 -15.45 -0.51
CA ALA A 584 6.35 -15.27 0.82
C ALA A 584 5.92 -16.42 1.76
N GLY A 585 6.85 -16.91 2.57
CA GLY A 585 6.54 -17.79 3.72
C GLY A 585 6.55 -19.28 3.44
N ASN A 586 6.92 -19.77 2.25
CA ASN A 586 7.16 -21.21 2.08
C ASN A 586 8.65 -21.57 2.23
N ASP A 587 8.92 -22.81 2.65
CA ASP A 587 10.27 -23.31 2.87
C ASP A 587 11.14 -23.28 1.60
N THR A 588 10.51 -23.45 0.43
CA THR A 588 11.20 -23.44 -0.87
C THR A 588 11.68 -22.04 -1.23
N SER A 589 10.85 -21.03 -1.09
CA SER A 589 11.25 -19.64 -1.37
C SER A 589 12.33 -19.15 -0.41
N THR A 590 12.27 -19.53 0.87
CA THR A 590 13.28 -19.22 1.88
C THR A 590 14.63 -19.88 1.56
N GLN A 591 14.63 -21.14 1.16
CA GLN A 591 15.84 -21.86 0.76
C GLN A 591 16.46 -21.28 -0.52
N LEU A 592 15.63 -20.92 -1.51
CA LEU A 592 16.10 -20.28 -2.74
C LEU A 592 16.74 -18.92 -2.45
N ARG A 593 16.09 -18.09 -1.64
CA ARG A 593 16.65 -16.80 -1.25
C ARG A 593 18.02 -16.95 -0.58
N SER A 594 18.16 -17.87 0.36
CA SER A 594 19.44 -18.15 1.03
C SER A 594 20.52 -18.62 0.05
N LEU A 595 20.16 -19.43 -0.97
CA LEU A 595 21.10 -19.85 -2.00
C LEU A 595 21.48 -18.69 -2.93
N HIS A 596 20.53 -17.86 -3.31
CA HIS A 596 20.77 -16.65 -4.09
C HIS A 596 21.75 -15.72 -3.38
N GLU A 597 21.50 -15.39 -2.11
CA GLU A 597 22.39 -14.56 -1.30
C GLU A 597 23.83 -15.12 -1.26
N ARG A 598 23.98 -16.40 -1.00
CA ARG A 598 25.28 -17.07 -0.97
C ARG A 598 25.98 -17.09 -2.33
N TYR A 599 25.23 -17.27 -3.41
CA TYR A 599 25.76 -17.25 -4.77
C TYR A 599 26.24 -15.85 -5.16
N VAL A 600 25.42 -14.85 -4.91
CA VAL A 600 25.73 -13.44 -5.20
C VAL A 600 26.97 -12.99 -4.42
N GLN A 601 27.11 -13.41 -3.16
CA GLN A 601 28.28 -13.17 -2.30
C GLN A 601 29.50 -14.03 -2.66
N LYS A 602 29.43 -14.83 -3.75
CA LYS A 602 30.49 -15.76 -4.20
C LYS A 602 30.89 -16.81 -3.14
N GLN A 603 30.00 -17.14 -2.20
CA GLN A 603 30.21 -18.18 -1.18
C GLN A 603 29.96 -19.58 -1.73
N ILE A 604 29.21 -19.71 -2.80
CA ILE A 604 28.95 -20.93 -3.56
C ILE A 604 29.08 -20.68 -5.05
N THR A 605 29.36 -21.73 -5.82
CA THR A 605 29.33 -21.70 -7.29
C THR A 605 27.88 -21.79 -7.80
N ARG A 606 27.68 -21.55 -9.11
CA ARG A 606 26.36 -21.59 -9.76
C ARG A 606 25.66 -22.95 -9.71
N ASP A 607 26.42 -24.07 -9.67
CA ASP A 607 25.84 -25.41 -9.77
C ASP A 607 24.79 -25.73 -8.69
N PRO A 608 24.98 -25.39 -7.39
CA PRO A 608 23.94 -25.55 -6.38
C PRO A 608 22.68 -24.71 -6.63
N VAL A 609 22.84 -23.51 -7.19
CA VAL A 609 21.71 -22.61 -7.53
C VAL A 609 20.88 -23.21 -8.64
N SER A 610 21.52 -23.61 -9.74
CA SER A 610 20.85 -24.26 -10.88
C SER A 610 20.16 -25.56 -10.48
N TYR A 611 20.81 -26.39 -9.67
CA TYR A 611 20.25 -27.66 -9.20
C TYR A 611 19.04 -27.48 -8.28
N THR A 612 19.04 -26.46 -7.43
CA THR A 612 17.93 -26.19 -6.52
C THR A 612 16.74 -25.60 -7.25
N HIS A 613 16.97 -24.75 -8.25
CA HIS A 613 15.90 -24.27 -9.14
C HIS A 613 15.24 -25.46 -9.88
N LEU A 614 16.02 -26.41 -10.39
CA LEU A 614 15.50 -27.62 -11.02
C LEU A 614 14.67 -28.48 -10.04
N ARG A 615 15.13 -28.65 -8.80
CA ARG A 615 14.38 -29.41 -7.78
C ARG A 615 13.09 -28.69 -7.33
N ALA A 616 13.12 -27.38 -7.16
CA ALA A 616 11.92 -26.61 -6.85
C ALA A 616 10.85 -26.81 -7.93
N HIS A 617 11.25 -26.80 -9.19
CA HIS A 617 10.38 -27.06 -10.33
C HIS A 617 9.82 -28.50 -10.37
N GLU A 618 10.63 -29.52 -10.04
CA GLU A 618 10.15 -30.91 -9.97
C GLU A 618 9.13 -31.12 -8.85
N THR A 619 9.32 -30.45 -7.70
CA THR A 619 8.39 -30.51 -6.57
C THR A 619 7.05 -29.86 -6.93
N LEU A 620 7.06 -28.77 -7.70
CA LEU A 620 5.87 -28.07 -8.20
C LEU A 620 5.07 -28.87 -9.24
N ARG A 621 5.69 -29.77 -9.99
CA ARG A 621 4.99 -30.68 -10.91
C ARG A 621 4.16 -31.75 -10.19
N HIS A 622 4.39 -31.96 -8.91
CA HIS A 622 3.74 -33.00 -8.09
C HIS A 622 2.76 -32.45 -7.05
N LEU A 623 2.61 -31.12 -6.94
CA LEU A 623 1.58 -30.40 -6.17
C LEU A 623 0.51 -29.86 -7.11
#